data_aeb44833f8e4eebea7060f356521a5e3
#
_entry.id   aeb44833f8e4eebea7060f356521a5e3
#
_cell.length_a   1.000
_cell.length_b   1.000
_cell.length_c   1.000
_cell.angle_alpha   90.00
_cell.angle_beta   90.00
_cell.angle_gamma   90.00
#
_symmetry.space_group_name_H-M   'P 1'
#
loop_
_entity.id
_entity.type
_entity.pdbx_description
1 polymer ?
#
loop_
_entity_poly.entity_id
_entity_poly.type
_entity_poly.pdbx_seq_one_letter_code
_entity_poly.pdbx_strand_id
1 'polypeptide(L)'
;MQSPATNTFSEHLCLADASIGEVFTVDRVFAHSGAPEWAAQLEDIGFLAGERVSIMARGLPGGDPLVVRVGLSTFALRMVEAACVQVTPVPTEAP
;
A
#
# COMPACT_ATOMS: atom_id res chain seq x y z
N MET A 1 -3.13 -29.90 3.86
CA MET A 1 -3.29 -29.23 3.88
C MET A 1 -3.07 -28.07 3.86
N GLN A 2 -2.76 -27.45 3.87
CA GLN A 2 -2.65 -26.53 3.84
C GLN A 2 -3.10 -25.40 3.44
N SER A 3 -3.61 -25.02 2.99
CA SER A 3 -4.39 -23.98 2.49
C SER A 3 -4.54 -22.77 3.30
N PRO A 4 -4.75 -22.84 4.59
CA PRO A 4 -4.84 -21.64 5.43
C PRO A 4 -3.67 -20.71 5.27
N ALA A 5 -2.49 -21.24 5.14
CA ALA A 5 -1.32 -20.40 4.96
C ALA A 5 -1.40 -19.65 3.65
N THR A 6 -1.89 -20.30 2.61
CA THR A 6 -2.03 -19.64 1.33
C THR A 6 -3.02 -18.51 1.39
N ASN A 7 -4.13 -18.73 2.07
CA ASN A 7 -5.13 -17.68 2.20
C ASN A 7 -4.60 -16.48 2.96
N THR A 8 -3.81 -16.74 3.98
CA THR A 8 -3.23 -15.65 4.74
C THR A 8 -2.33 -14.80 3.88
N PHE A 9 -1.54 -15.42 3.04
CA PHE A 9 -0.66 -14.67 2.14
C PHE A 9 -1.44 -13.79 1.20
N SER A 10 -2.57 -14.29 0.69
CA SER A 10 -3.30 -13.53 -0.30
C SER A 10 -3.96 -12.31 0.29
N GLU A 11 -4.05 -12.20 1.61
CA GLU A 11 -4.65 -11.05 2.26
C GLU A 11 -3.66 -9.93 2.52
N HIS A 12 -2.37 -10.19 2.34
CA HIS A 12 -1.34 -9.22 2.63
C HIS A 12 -0.54 -8.96 1.38
N LEU A 13 -0.54 -7.72 0.95
CA LEU A 13 0.26 -7.35 -0.20
C LEU A 13 0.89 -6.00 0.03
N CYS A 14 1.83 -5.67 -0.82
CA CYS A 14 2.39 -4.33 -0.74
C CYS A 14 1.59 -3.40 -1.64
N LEU A 15 1.62 -2.13 -1.29
CA LEU A 15 0.84 -1.14 -2.01
C LEU A 15 1.21 -1.08 -3.48
N ALA A 16 2.48 -1.35 -3.81
CA ALA A 16 2.92 -1.30 -5.20
C ALA A 16 2.15 -2.27 -6.08
N ASP A 17 1.63 -3.35 -5.52
CA ASP A 17 0.91 -4.38 -6.28
C ASP A 17 -0.60 -4.25 -6.16
N ALA A 18 -1.09 -3.23 -5.49
CA ALA A 18 -2.52 -3.06 -5.27
C ALA A 18 -3.22 -2.63 -6.56
N SER A 19 -4.48 -3.00 -6.65
CA SER A 19 -5.31 -2.63 -7.81
C SER A 19 -5.75 -1.19 -7.71
N ILE A 20 -5.78 -0.51 -8.86
CA ILE A 20 -6.25 0.88 -8.91
C ILE A 20 -7.72 0.90 -8.51
N GLY A 21 -8.05 1.86 -7.64
CA GLY A 21 -9.42 2.10 -7.25
C GLY A 21 -9.91 1.27 -6.09
N GLU A 22 -9.19 0.24 -5.73
CA GLU A 22 -9.56 -0.58 -4.59
C GLU A 22 -9.05 0.03 -3.31
N VAL A 23 -9.82 -0.07 -2.23
CA VAL A 23 -9.46 0.52 -0.95
C VAL A 23 -8.80 -0.53 -0.07
N PHE A 24 -7.70 -0.14 0.53
CA PHE A 24 -6.93 -0.99 1.42
C PHE A 24 -6.71 -0.28 2.74
N THR A 25 -6.32 -1.05 3.74
CA THR A 25 -5.89 -0.51 5.03
C THR A 25 -4.40 -0.72 5.14
N VAL A 26 -3.69 0.31 5.58
CA VAL A 26 -2.25 0.18 5.83
C VAL A 26 -2.05 -0.70 7.05
N ASP A 27 -1.24 -1.75 6.90
CA ASP A 27 -0.86 -2.59 8.02
C ASP A 27 0.39 -2.03 8.69
N ARG A 28 1.41 -1.78 7.91
CA ARG A 28 2.64 -1.21 8.43
C ARG A 28 3.55 -0.83 7.27
N VAL A 29 4.59 -0.10 7.60
CA VAL A 29 5.61 0.31 6.64
C VAL A 29 6.92 -0.39 7.03
N PHE A 30 7.54 -1.04 6.06
CA PHE A 30 8.81 -1.71 6.27
C PHE A 30 9.96 -0.76 5.99
N ALA A 31 11.06 -0.94 6.72
CA ALA A 31 12.26 -0.22 6.41
C ALA A 31 12.92 -0.83 5.17
N HIS A 32 13.33 0.03 4.24
CA HIS A 32 14.07 -0.41 3.06
C HIS A 32 15.54 -0.45 3.41
N SER A 33 16.21 -1.57 3.13
CA SER A 33 17.59 -1.74 3.56
C SER A 33 18.54 -0.69 2.98
N GLY A 34 18.25 -0.20 1.79
CA GLY A 34 19.07 0.83 1.17
C GLY A 34 18.67 2.25 1.52
N ALA A 35 17.54 2.42 2.24
CA ALA A 35 17.03 3.74 2.58
C ALA A 35 16.12 3.62 3.80
N PRO A 36 16.71 3.35 4.96
CA PRO A 36 15.89 3.10 6.15
C PRO A 36 15.04 4.27 6.59
N GLU A 37 15.42 5.49 6.19
CA GLU A 37 14.64 6.68 6.55
C GLU A 37 13.29 6.74 5.83
N TRP A 38 13.09 5.93 4.79
CA TRP A 38 11.83 5.97 4.05
C TRP A 38 10.63 5.60 4.90
N ALA A 39 10.82 4.65 5.83
CA ALA A 39 9.70 4.24 6.67
C ALA A 39 9.18 5.43 7.49
N ALA A 40 10.10 6.17 8.10
CA ALA A 40 9.69 7.34 8.89
C ALA A 40 9.07 8.41 8.01
N GLN A 41 9.62 8.63 6.83
CA GLN A 41 9.06 9.62 5.92
C GLN A 41 7.65 9.26 5.48
N LEU A 42 7.43 7.99 5.16
CA LEU A 42 6.10 7.54 4.73
C LEU A 42 5.11 7.68 5.88
N GLU A 43 5.51 7.35 7.08
CA GLU A 43 4.63 7.51 8.24
C GLU A 43 4.33 8.98 8.49
N ASP A 44 5.32 9.85 8.30
CA ASP A 44 5.12 11.29 8.51
C ASP A 44 4.08 11.86 7.58
N ILE A 45 3.97 11.35 6.36
CA ILE A 45 3.00 11.88 5.41
C ILE A 45 1.66 11.18 5.49
N GLY A 46 1.51 10.19 6.37
CA GLY A 46 0.20 9.63 6.65
C GLY A 46 0.05 8.13 6.47
N PHE A 47 1.09 7.41 6.10
CA PHE A 47 0.99 5.95 5.94
C PHE A 47 1.14 5.28 7.29
N LEU A 48 0.09 5.40 8.09
CA LEU A 48 0.06 4.87 9.44
C LEU A 48 -0.87 3.67 9.49
N ALA A 49 -0.56 2.73 10.37
CA ALA A 49 -1.38 1.54 10.53
C ALA A 49 -2.83 1.93 10.77
N GLY A 50 -3.72 1.32 10.03
CA GLY A 50 -5.15 1.59 10.15
C GLY A 50 -5.69 2.62 9.17
N GLU A 51 -4.81 3.38 8.51
CA GLU A 51 -5.28 4.38 7.55
C GLU A 51 -5.73 3.72 6.25
N ARG A 52 -6.75 4.32 5.64
CA ARG A 52 -7.23 3.84 4.35
C ARG A 52 -6.36 4.39 3.24
N VAL A 53 -6.11 3.57 2.25
CA VAL A 53 -5.22 3.95 1.16
C VAL A 53 -5.73 3.32 -0.13
N SER A 54 -5.56 4.04 -1.24
CA SER A 54 -5.91 3.50 -2.55
C SER A 54 -5.01 4.11 -3.60
N ILE A 55 -4.78 3.36 -4.68
CA ILE A 55 -4.04 3.87 -5.82
C ILE A 55 -5.04 4.51 -6.76
N MET A 56 -4.83 5.78 -7.05
CA MET A 56 -5.71 6.54 -7.94
C MET A 56 -5.30 6.39 -9.38
N ALA A 57 -4.00 6.29 -9.63
CA ALA A 57 -3.48 6.22 -10.99
C ALA A 57 -2.05 5.73 -10.96
N ARG A 58 -1.58 5.25 -12.10
CA ARG A 58 -0.18 4.86 -12.28
C ARG A 58 0.39 5.65 -13.41
N GLY A 59 1.67 6.03 -13.27
CA GLY A 59 2.35 6.77 -14.31
C GLY A 59 2.62 5.92 -15.53
N LEU A 60 2.91 6.59 -16.65
CA LEU A 60 3.23 5.95 -17.91
C LEU A 60 4.57 6.46 -18.39
N PRO A 61 5.36 5.56 -19.01
CA PRO A 61 5.18 4.11 -19.12
C PRO A 61 5.61 3.42 -17.84
N GLY A 62 5.22 2.18 -17.67
CA GLY A 62 5.76 1.35 -16.60
C GLY A 62 5.09 1.42 -15.26
N GLY A 63 4.13 2.33 -15.08
CA GLY A 63 3.37 2.37 -13.86
C GLY A 63 4.02 3.14 -12.73
N ASP A 64 5.04 3.92 -12.98
CA ASP A 64 5.80 4.64 -11.97
C ASP A 64 5.84 6.12 -12.34
N PRO A 65 5.52 7.03 -11.41
CA PRO A 65 5.14 6.83 -10.03
C PRO A 65 3.66 6.48 -9.89
N LEU A 66 3.27 6.12 -8.67
CA LEU A 66 1.88 5.88 -8.33
C LEU A 66 1.29 7.13 -7.72
N VAL A 67 0.05 7.43 -8.07
CA VAL A 67 -0.70 8.47 -7.38
C VAL A 67 -1.55 7.77 -6.33
N VAL A 68 -1.30 8.07 -5.07
CA VAL A 68 -1.86 7.34 -3.95
C VAL A 68 -2.63 8.28 -3.06
N ARG A 69 -3.84 7.88 -2.71
CA ARG A 69 -4.64 8.61 -1.73
C ARG A 69 -4.49 7.91 -0.39
N VAL A 70 -4.10 8.68 0.64
CA VAL A 70 -4.03 8.17 1.99
C VAL A 70 -4.77 9.15 2.88
N GLY A 71 -5.80 8.64 3.59
CA GLY A 71 -6.69 9.53 4.32
C GLY A 71 -7.34 10.52 3.37
N LEU A 72 -7.14 11.80 3.62
CA LEU A 72 -7.68 12.86 2.77
C LEU A 72 -6.63 13.48 1.85
N SER A 73 -5.44 12.93 1.84
CA SER A 73 -4.33 13.50 1.08
C SER A 73 -3.98 12.63 -0.10
N THR A 74 -3.34 13.23 -1.08
CA THR A 74 -2.90 12.53 -2.29
C THR A 74 -1.41 12.79 -2.48
N PHE A 75 -0.67 11.73 -2.75
CA PHE A 75 0.79 11.81 -2.91
C PHE A 75 1.21 11.01 -4.12
N ALA A 76 2.35 11.39 -4.69
CA ALA A 76 3.01 10.60 -5.71
C ALA A 76 4.12 9.80 -5.05
N LEU A 77 4.06 8.47 -5.17
CA LEU A 77 5.08 7.58 -4.62
C LEU A 77 5.77 6.84 -5.74
N ARG A 78 7.07 6.67 -5.62
CA ARG A 78 7.75 5.75 -6.51
C ARG A 78 7.37 4.32 -6.14
N MET A 79 7.44 3.42 -7.13
CA MET A 79 7.09 2.03 -6.86
C MET A 79 7.91 1.42 -5.75
N VAL A 80 9.20 1.79 -5.67
CA VAL A 80 10.05 1.26 -4.61
C VAL A 80 9.62 1.72 -3.24
N GLU A 81 9.03 2.92 -3.14
CA GLU A 81 8.50 3.40 -1.87
C GLU A 81 7.21 2.70 -1.52
N ALA A 82 6.33 2.54 -2.50
CA ALA A 82 5.06 1.85 -2.29
C ALA A 82 5.28 0.39 -1.92
N ALA A 83 6.37 -0.21 -2.38
CA ALA A 83 6.69 -1.58 -2.04
C ALA A 83 6.97 -1.76 -0.56
N CYS A 84 7.28 -0.68 0.15
CA CYS A 84 7.54 -0.74 1.58
C CYS A 84 6.26 -0.69 2.42
N VAL A 85 5.11 -0.44 1.80
CA VAL A 85 3.85 -0.31 2.53
C VAL A 85 3.07 -1.59 2.40
N GLN A 86 2.87 -2.28 3.53
CA GLN A 86 2.06 -3.50 3.54
C GLN A 86 0.62 -3.12 3.77
N VAL A 87 -0.28 -3.67 2.97
CA VAL A 87 -1.69 -3.33 3.03
C VAL A 87 -2.55 -4.59 3.03
N THR A 88 -3.79 -4.44 3.50
CA THR A 88 -4.80 -5.48 3.49
C THR A 88 -6.04 -4.94 2.83
N PRO A 89 -6.68 -5.67 1.93
CA PRO A 89 -7.91 -5.20 1.32
C PRO A 89 -8.99 -4.97 2.37
N VAL A 90 -9.74 -3.89 2.19
CA VAL A 90 -10.89 -3.64 3.05
C VAL A 90 -12.01 -4.54 2.55
N PRO A 91 -12.63 -5.34 3.43
CA PRO A 91 -13.73 -6.19 2.99
C PRO A 91 -14.86 -5.36 2.41
N THR A 92 -15.42 -5.82 1.30
CA THR A 92 -16.58 -5.20 0.73
C THR A 92 -17.80 -5.76 1.43
N GLU A 93 -18.51 -4.88 2.08
CA GLU A 93 -19.70 -5.29 2.79
C GLU A 93 -20.92 -5.05 1.94
N ALA A 94 -21.62 -6.10 1.64
CA ALA A 94 -22.89 -5.92 0.96
C ALA A 94 -23.91 -5.46 1.96
N PRO A 95 -24.56 -4.35 1.73
CA PRO A 95 -25.60 -3.90 2.64
C PRO A 95 -26.77 -4.85 2.67
#